data_d11d47616d652becbadf049d3fd02617
#
_entry.id   d11d47616d652becbadf049d3fd02617
#
_cell.length_a   1.000
_cell.length_b   1.000
_cell.length_c   1.000
_cell.angle_alpha   90.00
_cell.angle_beta   90.00
_cell.angle_gamma   90.00
#
_symmetry.space_group_name_H-M   'P 1'
#
loop_
_entity.id
_entity.type
_entity.pdbx_description
1 polymer ?
#
loop_
_entity_poly.entity_id
_entity_poly.type
_entity_poly.pdbx_seq_one_letter_code
_entity_poly.pdbx_strand_id
1 'polypeptide(L)'
;MLTVQTELLTLHKIFEGGYQFSIPSYQRPYVWSDDDVLLLFNDVKTACENGDEHYFIGTVLSSKLQSNTGLVYELIDGQQRTTTLMLIAIAFKAAGVKSDLDELAVYMPQTGKAIPRLQFAIRDQVQQLLGGLAGLKGYEKPSQEVIDSNEYLKQIGIALKVLSEHIEALDKNEAEKLGQYFYSSVQWVNNIVPAKMDLNRLFATMNTAGVQLEQADILKAKLFKHIKTDKAQYDAMWVACEHLENYFERNVRKVFPDVDWNNIEPQDLAVFNDDIFYHPDSKEYSDNDSGFSIDELSQVLATGKAPENVKQKTFETYDLDIETTYCRSIIKFPLFLIHAYRVFLALNNDSDIEPRLHSDRLLEIFTPLIESDEETVKAFIEMLWQVRYQFDAWVVKWVERDDSSDSQLSLTSQSPSPSKNTQYINRSPKDINALALLQSVRNFTGERSAQYWLTPFIAKLIKKKIGIKADKEALIRLETIDNLMSLATCSQKKASFKQANLIKPKRLKWEEQKEYFTEAKGTGFEHYWFQKLEYLLWKKIDTGRSKLETDDLNKFKQFRITSKNSVEHVHPQNDEYKSKLSYETLNAFGNL
;
A
#
# COMPACT_ATOMS: atom_id res chain seq x y z
N MET A 1 -36.14 3.41 -15.20
CA MET A 1 -34.72 3.74 -14.97
C MET A 1 -34.32 3.19 -13.60
N LEU A 2 -33.21 2.48 -13.50
CA LEU A 2 -32.64 2.06 -12.21
C LEU A 2 -31.93 3.28 -11.62
N THR A 3 -32.53 3.92 -10.62
CA THR A 3 -31.97 5.12 -9.97
C THR A 3 -31.39 4.74 -8.62
N VAL A 4 -30.19 5.23 -8.33
CA VAL A 4 -29.60 5.18 -6.99
C VAL A 4 -30.34 6.17 -6.10
N GLN A 5 -30.75 5.72 -4.91
CA GLN A 5 -31.34 6.57 -3.88
C GLN A 5 -30.29 6.93 -2.85
N THR A 6 -30.27 8.17 -2.38
CA THR A 6 -29.32 8.63 -1.37
C THR A 6 -30.08 9.05 -0.12
N GLU A 7 -29.68 8.50 1.02
CA GLU A 7 -30.26 8.80 2.34
C GLU A 7 -29.15 9.21 3.31
N LEU A 8 -29.40 10.22 4.14
CA LEU A 8 -28.53 10.56 5.27
C LEU A 8 -29.00 9.76 6.50
N LEU A 9 -28.17 8.84 6.96
CA LEU A 9 -28.49 7.93 8.05
C LEU A 9 -27.67 8.24 9.31
N THR A 10 -28.30 7.92 10.46
CA THR A 10 -27.69 7.81 11.78
C THR A 10 -28.04 6.45 12.36
N LEU A 11 -27.40 6.03 13.44
CA LEU A 11 -27.78 4.80 14.13
C LEU A 11 -29.22 4.85 14.66
N HIS A 12 -29.66 6.03 15.09
CA HIS A 12 -31.04 6.28 15.49
C HIS A 12 -32.04 5.97 14.36
N LYS A 13 -31.80 6.46 13.14
CA LYS A 13 -32.66 6.18 11.97
C LYS A 13 -32.66 4.70 11.58
N ILE A 14 -31.55 4.00 11.77
CA ILE A 14 -31.47 2.55 11.55
C ILE A 14 -32.34 1.81 12.55
N PHE A 15 -32.33 2.23 13.81
CA PHE A 15 -33.16 1.65 14.87
C PHE A 15 -34.65 1.91 14.61
N GLU A 16 -35.07 3.16 14.42
CA GLU A 16 -36.47 3.55 14.15
C GLU A 16 -37.01 2.88 12.89
N GLY A 17 -36.23 2.81 11.82
CA GLY A 17 -36.61 2.16 10.56
C GLY A 17 -36.67 0.64 10.63
N GLY A 18 -36.29 0.03 11.74
CA GLY A 18 -36.26 -1.42 11.90
C GLY A 18 -35.32 -2.11 10.91
N TYR A 19 -34.19 -1.49 10.57
CA TYR A 19 -33.22 -2.06 9.63
C TYR A 19 -32.18 -2.93 10.32
N GLN A 20 -31.74 -3.95 9.59
CA GLN A 20 -30.59 -4.78 9.87
C GLN A 20 -29.49 -4.48 8.85
N PHE A 21 -28.26 -4.84 9.17
CA PHE A 21 -27.15 -4.88 8.22
C PHE A 21 -26.80 -6.32 7.87
N SER A 22 -26.46 -6.58 6.62
CA SER A 22 -25.96 -7.87 6.16
C SER A 22 -24.66 -7.68 5.37
N ILE A 23 -23.65 -8.48 5.71
CA ILE A 23 -22.40 -8.55 4.99
C ILE A 23 -22.44 -9.80 4.09
N PRO A 24 -22.44 -9.62 2.75
CA PRO A 24 -22.51 -10.73 1.80
C PRO A 24 -21.27 -11.62 1.83
N SER A 25 -21.41 -12.82 1.26
CA SER A 25 -20.35 -13.84 1.22
C SER A 25 -19.08 -13.42 0.46
N TYR A 26 -19.21 -12.57 -0.54
CA TYR A 26 -18.10 -12.09 -1.36
C TYR A 26 -17.27 -10.97 -0.70
N GLN A 27 -17.73 -10.43 0.41
CA GLN A 27 -17.00 -9.39 1.14
C GLN A 27 -15.82 -9.98 1.92
N ARG A 28 -14.69 -9.24 1.95
CA ARG A 28 -13.52 -9.62 2.74
C ARG A 28 -13.83 -9.66 4.25
N PRO A 29 -13.01 -10.35 5.06
CA PRO A 29 -13.12 -10.29 6.52
C PRO A 29 -13.02 -8.88 7.07
N TYR A 30 -13.41 -8.69 8.32
CA TYR A 30 -13.10 -7.48 9.07
C TYR A 30 -11.58 -7.42 9.30
N VAL A 31 -10.94 -6.32 8.91
CA VAL A 31 -9.48 -6.20 8.89
C VAL A 31 -8.93 -4.94 9.56
N TRP A 32 -9.80 -4.06 10.09
CA TRP A 32 -9.35 -2.89 10.81
C TRP A 32 -8.50 -3.27 12.00
N SER A 33 -7.37 -2.58 12.15
CA SER A 33 -6.47 -2.72 13.30
C SER A 33 -7.04 -2.00 14.53
N ASP A 34 -6.42 -2.21 15.68
CA ASP A 34 -6.67 -1.45 16.90
C ASP A 34 -6.53 0.07 16.66
N ASP A 35 -5.47 0.49 15.93
CA ASP A 35 -5.25 1.90 15.58
C ASP A 35 -6.40 2.48 14.74
N ASP A 36 -6.92 1.74 13.74
CA ASP A 36 -8.04 2.20 12.90
C ASP A 36 -9.33 2.38 13.71
N VAL A 37 -9.60 1.42 14.59
CA VAL A 37 -10.77 1.44 15.47
C VAL A 37 -10.70 2.60 16.46
N LEU A 38 -9.51 2.80 17.07
CA LEU A 38 -9.29 3.91 18.00
C LEU A 38 -9.31 5.26 17.32
N LEU A 39 -8.86 5.36 16.08
CA LEU A 39 -8.93 6.59 15.33
C LEU A 39 -10.39 7.04 15.19
N LEU A 40 -11.28 6.16 14.70
CA LEU A 40 -12.70 6.48 14.58
C LEU A 40 -13.33 6.81 15.95
N PHE A 41 -13.02 6.02 16.99
CA PHE A 41 -13.57 6.22 18.32
C PHE A 41 -13.15 7.57 18.92
N ASN A 42 -11.87 7.92 18.83
CA ASN A 42 -11.32 9.17 19.36
C ASN A 42 -11.76 10.40 18.55
N ASP A 43 -11.90 10.29 17.23
CA ASP A 43 -12.41 11.36 16.39
C ASP A 43 -13.85 11.71 16.79
N VAL A 44 -14.70 10.70 16.97
CA VAL A 44 -16.09 10.90 17.43
C VAL A 44 -16.15 11.44 18.86
N LYS A 45 -15.26 10.94 19.75
CA LYS A 45 -15.14 11.46 21.10
C LYS A 45 -14.76 12.94 21.11
N THR A 46 -13.77 13.33 20.32
CA THR A 46 -13.33 14.72 20.17
C THR A 46 -14.47 15.61 19.66
N ALA A 47 -15.22 15.18 18.66
CA ALA A 47 -16.37 15.91 18.15
C ALA A 47 -17.45 16.08 19.23
N CYS A 48 -17.72 15.04 20.02
CA CYS A 48 -18.65 15.09 21.15
C CYS A 48 -18.20 16.07 22.24
N GLU A 49 -16.89 16.10 22.56
CA GLU A 49 -16.27 17.01 23.54
C GLU A 49 -16.34 18.46 23.06
N ASN A 50 -16.07 18.70 21.77
CA ASN A 50 -16.18 20.02 21.13
C ASN A 50 -17.61 20.54 21.04
N GLY A 51 -18.60 19.66 21.19
CA GLY A 51 -20.02 20.02 21.06
C GLY A 51 -20.47 20.16 19.60
N ASP A 52 -19.78 19.48 18.67
CA ASP A 52 -20.18 19.44 17.27
C ASP A 52 -21.57 18.81 17.14
N GLU A 53 -22.45 19.39 16.35
CA GLU A 53 -23.84 18.91 16.20
C GLU A 53 -23.86 17.52 15.55
N HIS A 54 -22.98 17.29 14.57
CA HIS A 54 -22.88 16.05 13.83
C HIS A 54 -21.44 15.67 13.53
N TYR A 55 -21.15 14.37 13.44
CA TYR A 55 -19.90 13.82 12.96
C TYR A 55 -20.14 12.93 11.74
N PHE A 56 -19.49 13.24 10.62
CA PHE A 56 -19.70 12.56 9.35
C PHE A 56 -18.61 11.49 9.10
N ILE A 57 -19.03 10.22 8.96
CA ILE A 57 -18.12 9.09 8.76
C ILE A 57 -17.94 8.66 7.30
N GLY A 58 -18.43 9.45 6.34
CA GLY A 58 -18.29 9.19 4.92
C GLY A 58 -19.52 8.53 4.28
N THR A 59 -19.32 7.78 3.21
CA THR A 59 -20.38 7.15 2.42
C THR A 59 -20.41 5.64 2.61
N VAL A 60 -21.60 5.06 2.54
CA VAL A 60 -21.86 3.63 2.49
C VAL A 60 -22.64 3.32 1.23
N LEU A 61 -22.35 2.22 0.57
CA LEU A 61 -23.10 1.69 -0.54
C LEU A 61 -23.82 0.42 -0.11
N SER A 62 -25.13 0.38 -0.30
CA SER A 62 -25.94 -0.77 0.11
C SER A 62 -27.03 -1.10 -0.91
N SER A 63 -27.56 -2.31 -0.84
CA SER A 63 -28.83 -2.66 -1.45
C SER A 63 -29.91 -2.88 -0.37
N LYS A 64 -31.12 -2.49 -0.66
CA LYS A 64 -32.27 -2.61 0.27
C LYS A 64 -33.03 -3.88 -0.06
N LEU A 65 -33.01 -4.83 0.87
CA LEU A 65 -33.63 -6.14 0.71
C LEU A 65 -34.72 -6.37 1.76
N GLN A 66 -35.74 -7.12 1.38
CA GLN A 66 -36.71 -7.66 2.32
C GLN A 66 -36.36 -9.13 2.60
N SER A 67 -35.99 -9.44 3.82
CA SER A 67 -35.73 -10.81 4.27
C SER A 67 -36.88 -11.36 5.11
N ASN A 68 -36.80 -12.65 5.46
CA ASN A 68 -37.75 -13.28 6.38
C ASN A 68 -37.70 -12.69 7.80
N THR A 69 -36.60 -12.00 8.15
CA THR A 69 -36.40 -11.38 9.46
C THR A 69 -36.77 -9.88 9.47
N GLY A 70 -36.97 -9.25 8.31
CA GLY A 70 -37.31 -7.84 8.18
C GLY A 70 -36.54 -7.11 7.07
N LEU A 71 -36.47 -5.78 7.20
CA LEU A 71 -35.74 -4.93 6.25
C LEU A 71 -34.22 -5.02 6.47
N VAL A 72 -33.46 -5.19 5.40
CA VAL A 72 -32.00 -5.39 5.44
C VAL A 72 -31.31 -4.43 4.49
N TYR A 73 -30.27 -3.73 4.98
CA TYR A 73 -29.25 -3.13 4.14
C TYR A 73 -28.12 -4.14 3.92
N GLU A 74 -28.04 -4.71 2.73
CA GLU A 74 -26.89 -5.52 2.33
C GLU A 74 -25.74 -4.58 1.93
N LEU A 75 -24.61 -4.69 2.63
CA LEU A 75 -23.49 -3.78 2.48
C LEU A 75 -22.63 -4.16 1.28
N ILE A 76 -22.52 -3.24 0.33
CA ILE A 76 -21.70 -3.39 -0.87
C ILE A 76 -20.33 -2.69 -0.66
N ASP A 77 -20.33 -1.51 -0.03
CA ASP A 77 -19.13 -0.80 0.41
C ASP A 77 -19.38 -0.11 1.75
N GLY A 78 -18.29 0.20 2.49
CA GLY A 78 -18.36 0.78 3.84
C GLY A 78 -18.51 -0.27 4.95
N GLN A 79 -18.35 -1.57 4.65
CA GLN A 79 -18.53 -2.66 5.63
C GLN A 79 -17.63 -2.51 6.89
N GLN A 80 -16.37 -2.06 6.75
CA GLN A 80 -15.46 -1.92 7.91
C GLN A 80 -16.00 -0.89 8.90
N ARG A 81 -16.40 0.29 8.41
CA ARG A 81 -16.99 1.38 9.24
C ARG A 81 -18.29 0.95 9.90
N THR A 82 -19.20 0.35 9.13
CA THR A 82 -20.49 -0.12 9.66
C THR A 82 -20.28 -1.23 10.69
N THR A 83 -19.35 -2.17 10.45
CA THR A 83 -19.00 -3.20 11.43
C THR A 83 -18.46 -2.56 12.69
N THR A 84 -17.54 -1.60 12.61
CA THR A 84 -16.98 -0.92 13.79
C THR A 84 -18.05 -0.19 14.59
N LEU A 85 -19.01 0.50 13.94
CA LEU A 85 -20.14 1.10 14.66
C LEU A 85 -20.97 0.07 15.43
N MET A 86 -21.18 -1.12 14.86
CA MET A 86 -21.90 -2.19 15.56
C MET A 86 -21.06 -2.78 16.70
N LEU A 87 -19.74 -2.88 16.55
CA LEU A 87 -18.84 -3.32 17.61
C LEU A 87 -18.80 -2.30 18.75
N ILE A 88 -18.84 -1.00 18.45
CA ILE A 88 -18.98 0.06 19.46
C ILE A 88 -20.27 -0.13 20.25
N ALA A 89 -21.42 -0.32 19.58
CA ALA A 89 -22.69 -0.56 20.24
C ALA A 89 -22.65 -1.80 21.18
N ILE A 90 -22.01 -2.89 20.73
CA ILE A 90 -21.82 -4.10 21.55
C ILE A 90 -20.90 -3.83 22.74
N ALA A 91 -19.83 -3.07 22.57
CA ALA A 91 -18.88 -2.74 23.63
C ALA A 91 -19.54 -1.85 24.72
N PHE A 92 -20.32 -0.84 24.33
CA PHE A 92 -21.11 -0.02 25.26
C PHE A 92 -22.12 -0.87 26.05
N LYS A 93 -22.80 -1.79 25.36
CA LYS A 93 -23.71 -2.74 26.02
C LYS A 93 -22.99 -3.64 27.02
N ALA A 94 -21.85 -4.19 26.65
CA ALA A 94 -21.06 -5.07 27.50
C ALA A 94 -20.50 -4.33 28.72
N ALA A 95 -20.14 -3.06 28.58
CA ALA A 95 -19.70 -2.19 29.67
C ALA A 95 -20.86 -1.73 30.60
N GLY A 96 -22.10 -2.04 30.26
CA GLY A 96 -23.28 -1.66 31.06
C GLY A 96 -23.55 -0.14 31.06
N VAL A 97 -23.07 0.59 30.08
CA VAL A 97 -23.30 2.02 29.91
C VAL A 97 -24.73 2.22 29.42
N LYS A 98 -25.51 2.99 30.16
CA LYS A 98 -26.90 3.31 29.74
C LYS A 98 -26.89 4.31 28.59
N SER A 99 -27.13 3.80 27.40
CA SER A 99 -27.31 4.61 26.19
C SER A 99 -28.23 3.88 25.22
N ASP A 100 -28.84 4.61 24.27
CA ASP A 100 -29.72 4.02 23.25
C ASP A 100 -28.96 3.04 22.31
N LEU A 101 -27.63 3.03 22.35
CA LEU A 101 -26.78 2.05 21.65
C LEU A 101 -27.01 0.60 22.13
N ASP A 102 -27.43 0.39 23.36
CA ASP A 102 -27.67 -0.95 23.92
C ASP A 102 -28.69 -1.74 23.11
N GLU A 103 -29.78 -1.04 22.72
CA GLU A 103 -30.85 -1.63 21.96
C GLU A 103 -30.47 -1.81 20.48
N LEU A 104 -29.54 -0.98 19.98
CA LEU A 104 -29.06 -1.06 18.61
C LEU A 104 -28.32 -2.34 18.29
N ALA A 105 -27.53 -2.88 19.23
CA ALA A 105 -26.77 -4.11 19.03
C ALA A 105 -27.65 -5.31 18.67
N VAL A 106 -28.91 -5.26 19.05
CA VAL A 106 -29.90 -6.35 18.94
C VAL A 106 -31.01 -5.97 17.97
N TYR A 107 -31.48 -6.93 17.21
CA TYR A 107 -32.66 -6.81 16.38
C TYR A 107 -33.72 -7.84 16.80
N MET A 108 -34.98 -7.36 16.92
CA MET A 108 -36.14 -8.20 17.24
C MET A 108 -36.99 -8.42 15.97
N PRO A 109 -36.79 -9.53 15.25
CA PRO A 109 -37.63 -9.85 14.11
C PRO A 109 -39.06 -10.20 14.55
N GLN A 110 -40.00 -10.12 13.61
CA GLN A 110 -41.39 -10.51 13.85
C GLN A 110 -41.55 -11.99 14.31
N THR A 111 -40.57 -12.82 14.05
CA THR A 111 -40.48 -14.22 14.51
C THR A 111 -40.25 -14.36 16.03
N GLY A 112 -39.98 -13.27 16.74
CA GLY A 112 -39.88 -13.21 18.20
C GLY A 112 -38.54 -13.68 18.80
N LYS A 113 -37.56 -14.16 18.03
CA LYS A 113 -36.24 -14.50 18.52
C LYS A 113 -35.24 -13.38 18.20
N ALA A 114 -34.64 -12.80 19.25
CA ALA A 114 -33.63 -11.76 19.09
C ALA A 114 -32.36 -12.28 18.37
N ILE A 115 -31.85 -11.47 17.44
CA ILE A 115 -30.64 -11.74 16.67
C ILE A 115 -29.71 -10.53 16.70
N PRO A 116 -28.38 -10.67 16.44
CA PRO A 116 -27.50 -9.53 16.22
C PRO A 116 -28.00 -8.68 15.05
N ARG A 117 -27.99 -7.35 15.17
CA ARG A 117 -28.43 -6.46 14.08
C ARG A 117 -27.52 -6.52 12.86
N LEU A 118 -26.22 -6.81 13.07
CA LEU A 118 -25.27 -7.09 12.00
C LEU A 118 -25.22 -8.59 11.73
N GLN A 119 -25.50 -8.99 10.49
CA GLN A 119 -25.52 -10.37 10.02
C GLN A 119 -24.39 -10.63 9.03
N PHE A 120 -23.85 -11.84 9.02
CA PHE A 120 -22.86 -12.31 8.06
C PHE A 120 -23.40 -13.52 7.32
N ALA A 121 -23.42 -13.47 5.99
CA ALA A 121 -24.10 -14.50 5.18
C ALA A 121 -23.53 -15.93 5.30
N ILE A 122 -22.22 -16.09 5.59
CA ILE A 122 -21.52 -17.38 5.62
C ILE A 122 -20.56 -17.55 6.82
N ARG A 123 -20.68 -16.73 7.86
CA ARG A 123 -19.70 -16.72 8.97
C ARG A 123 -20.39 -16.95 10.30
N ASP A 124 -20.89 -18.16 10.51
CA ASP A 124 -21.66 -18.52 11.73
C ASP A 124 -20.90 -18.25 13.02
N GLN A 125 -19.58 -18.47 13.04
CA GLN A 125 -18.74 -18.20 14.21
C GLN A 125 -18.72 -16.71 14.59
N VAL A 126 -18.76 -15.80 13.61
CA VAL A 126 -18.88 -14.35 13.88
C VAL A 126 -20.25 -14.04 14.47
N GLN A 127 -21.32 -14.67 13.96
CA GLN A 127 -22.66 -14.54 14.53
C GLN A 127 -22.71 -15.03 15.97
N GLN A 128 -22.09 -16.16 16.28
CA GLN A 128 -22.00 -16.68 17.65
C GLN A 128 -21.27 -15.70 18.58
N LEU A 129 -20.15 -15.13 18.11
CA LEU A 129 -19.40 -14.13 18.88
C LEU A 129 -20.24 -12.89 19.17
N LEU A 130 -20.83 -12.28 18.12
CA LEU A 130 -21.62 -11.04 18.26
C LEU A 130 -22.86 -11.26 19.12
N GLY A 131 -23.59 -12.36 18.90
CA GLY A 131 -24.78 -12.71 19.67
C GLY A 131 -24.46 -13.04 21.14
N GLY A 132 -23.38 -13.77 21.38
CA GLY A 132 -22.91 -14.09 22.73
C GLY A 132 -22.50 -12.83 23.51
N LEU A 133 -21.78 -11.90 22.87
CA LEU A 133 -21.39 -10.62 23.47
C LEU A 133 -22.59 -9.69 23.72
N ALA A 134 -23.59 -9.71 22.83
CA ALA A 134 -24.85 -8.99 23.02
C ALA A 134 -25.78 -9.64 24.07
N GLY A 135 -25.39 -10.76 24.67
CA GLY A 135 -26.16 -11.47 25.70
C GLY A 135 -27.41 -12.19 25.17
N LEU A 136 -27.41 -12.58 23.89
CA LEU A 136 -28.57 -13.20 23.25
C LEU A 136 -28.66 -14.70 23.57
N LYS A 137 -29.87 -15.17 23.90
CA LYS A 137 -30.13 -16.60 24.16
C LYS A 137 -29.90 -17.45 22.91
N GLY A 138 -29.10 -18.51 23.04
CA GLY A 138 -28.79 -19.45 21.96
C GLY A 138 -27.59 -19.04 21.11
N TYR A 139 -26.83 -18.05 21.56
CA TYR A 139 -25.51 -17.70 21.04
C TYR A 139 -24.47 -17.93 22.13
N GLU A 140 -23.39 -18.59 21.78
CA GLU A 140 -22.29 -18.88 22.71
C GLU A 140 -21.02 -18.14 22.27
N LYS A 141 -20.45 -17.36 23.18
CA LYS A 141 -19.18 -16.68 22.92
C LYS A 141 -18.09 -17.75 22.77
N PRO A 142 -17.36 -17.80 21.61
CA PRO A 142 -16.23 -18.70 21.44
C PRO A 142 -15.15 -18.48 22.51
N SER A 143 -14.37 -19.52 22.84
CA SER A 143 -13.23 -19.38 23.73
C SER A 143 -12.17 -18.43 23.13
N GLN A 144 -11.33 -17.83 23.98
CA GLN A 144 -10.30 -16.91 23.53
C GLN A 144 -9.32 -17.58 22.55
N GLU A 145 -8.99 -18.86 22.75
CA GLU A 145 -8.14 -19.63 21.83
C GLU A 145 -8.75 -19.74 20.42
N VAL A 146 -10.08 -19.93 20.34
CA VAL A 146 -10.80 -19.97 19.06
C VAL A 146 -10.82 -18.58 18.41
N ILE A 147 -11.00 -17.52 19.20
CA ILE A 147 -10.97 -16.15 18.68
C ILE A 147 -9.59 -15.83 18.10
N ASP A 148 -8.52 -16.15 18.82
CA ASP A 148 -7.13 -15.81 18.44
C ASP A 148 -6.62 -16.64 17.24
N SER A 149 -7.11 -17.87 17.09
CA SER A 149 -6.72 -18.77 16.00
C SER A 149 -7.51 -18.59 14.71
N ASN A 150 -8.66 -17.95 14.75
CA ASN A 150 -9.55 -17.78 13.61
C ASN A 150 -9.38 -16.40 12.97
N GLU A 151 -8.97 -16.34 11.69
CA GLU A 151 -8.72 -15.08 10.98
C GLU A 151 -9.95 -14.15 10.88
N TYR A 152 -11.18 -14.71 10.93
CA TYR A 152 -12.44 -13.93 10.88
C TYR A 152 -12.81 -13.35 12.24
N LEU A 153 -12.39 -13.97 13.34
CA LEU A 153 -12.72 -13.57 14.71
C LEU A 153 -11.64 -12.68 15.32
N LYS A 154 -10.39 -12.90 14.96
CA LYS A 154 -9.23 -12.26 15.56
C LYS A 154 -9.33 -10.74 15.59
N GLN A 155 -9.56 -10.12 14.43
CA GLN A 155 -9.63 -8.65 14.34
C GLN A 155 -10.88 -8.08 15.04
N ILE A 156 -12.00 -8.79 14.99
CA ILE A 156 -13.21 -8.43 15.76
C ILE A 156 -12.92 -8.51 17.27
N GLY A 157 -12.22 -9.55 17.72
CA GLY A 157 -11.82 -9.71 19.11
C GLY A 157 -10.89 -8.59 19.59
N ILE A 158 -9.89 -8.22 18.79
CA ILE A 158 -8.98 -7.10 19.06
C ILE A 158 -9.76 -5.79 19.15
N ALA A 159 -10.62 -5.50 18.18
CA ALA A 159 -11.44 -4.29 18.16
C ALA A 159 -12.34 -4.17 19.41
N LEU A 160 -13.02 -5.25 19.77
CA LEU A 160 -13.88 -5.27 20.97
C LEU A 160 -13.09 -5.09 22.26
N LYS A 161 -11.92 -5.72 22.38
CA LYS A 161 -11.05 -5.57 23.56
C LYS A 161 -10.62 -4.12 23.71
N VAL A 162 -10.10 -3.51 22.65
CA VAL A 162 -9.61 -2.13 22.66
C VAL A 162 -10.75 -1.14 22.95
N LEU A 163 -11.92 -1.32 22.35
CA LEU A 163 -13.11 -0.51 22.61
C LEU A 163 -13.56 -0.63 24.08
N SER A 164 -13.61 -1.86 24.63
CA SER A 164 -14.01 -2.07 26.03
C SER A 164 -13.07 -1.37 26.98
N GLU A 165 -11.73 -1.52 26.79
CA GLU A 165 -10.71 -0.86 27.61
C GLU A 165 -10.87 0.66 27.61
N HIS A 166 -11.17 1.26 26.46
CA HIS A 166 -11.34 2.72 26.32
C HIS A 166 -12.68 3.21 26.91
N ILE A 167 -13.75 2.45 26.76
CA ILE A 167 -15.07 2.79 27.34
C ILE A 167 -15.03 2.66 28.87
N GLU A 168 -14.40 1.62 29.41
CA GLU A 168 -14.25 1.42 30.86
C GLU A 168 -13.36 2.49 31.52
N ALA A 169 -12.46 3.13 30.77
CA ALA A 169 -11.61 4.23 31.24
C ALA A 169 -12.34 5.58 31.34
N LEU A 170 -13.53 5.72 30.71
CA LEU A 170 -14.36 6.93 30.80
C LEU A 170 -15.12 6.98 32.13
N ASP A 171 -15.37 8.20 32.61
CA ASP A 171 -16.35 8.32 33.66
C ASP A 171 -17.77 8.01 33.14
N LYS A 172 -18.68 7.70 34.08
CA LYS A 172 -20.02 7.25 33.71
C LYS A 172 -20.79 8.28 32.87
N ASN A 173 -20.68 9.57 33.20
CA ASN A 173 -21.41 10.62 32.51
C ASN A 173 -20.82 10.88 31.11
N GLU A 174 -19.49 10.82 31.00
CA GLU A 174 -18.79 10.91 29.70
C GLU A 174 -19.19 9.74 28.80
N ALA A 175 -19.19 8.52 29.32
CA ALA A 175 -19.58 7.33 28.57
C ALA A 175 -21.03 7.40 28.10
N GLU A 176 -21.97 7.80 28.97
CA GLU A 176 -23.39 7.97 28.62
C GLU A 176 -23.58 9.05 27.54
N LYS A 177 -22.90 10.20 27.68
CA LYS A 177 -22.93 11.30 26.70
C LYS A 177 -22.35 10.86 25.35
N LEU A 178 -21.20 10.19 25.36
CA LEU A 178 -20.55 9.70 24.14
C LEU A 178 -21.41 8.63 23.45
N GLY A 179 -22.00 7.70 24.21
CA GLY A 179 -22.93 6.71 23.66
C GLY A 179 -24.14 7.34 22.97
N GLN A 180 -24.72 8.38 23.58
CA GLN A 180 -25.81 9.12 22.98
C GLN A 180 -25.39 9.87 21.71
N TYR A 181 -24.16 10.42 21.69
CA TYR A 181 -23.60 11.08 20.54
C TYR A 181 -23.36 10.10 19.36
N PHE A 182 -22.82 8.92 19.63
CA PHE A 182 -22.73 7.85 18.60
C PHE A 182 -24.10 7.50 18.02
N TYR A 183 -25.12 7.41 18.86
CA TYR A 183 -26.46 7.02 18.45
C TYR A 183 -27.14 8.06 17.57
N SER A 184 -27.09 9.33 17.95
CA SER A 184 -27.90 10.39 17.35
C SER A 184 -27.14 11.30 16.36
N SER A 185 -25.83 11.53 16.59
CA SER A 185 -25.06 12.57 15.90
C SER A 185 -24.07 12.05 14.87
N VAL A 186 -23.61 10.78 15.00
CA VAL A 186 -22.78 10.17 13.97
C VAL A 186 -23.62 9.81 12.75
N GLN A 187 -23.24 10.35 11.60
CA GLN A 187 -24.02 10.21 10.37
C GLN A 187 -23.18 9.84 9.16
N TRP A 188 -23.81 9.20 8.17
CA TRP A 188 -23.22 8.87 6.89
C TRP A 188 -24.21 8.98 5.75
N VAL A 189 -23.72 9.16 4.53
CA VAL A 189 -24.53 9.08 3.31
C VAL A 189 -24.64 7.63 2.88
N ASN A 190 -25.84 7.08 2.86
CA ASN A 190 -26.14 5.74 2.36
C ASN A 190 -26.67 5.82 0.93
N ASN A 191 -25.90 5.32 -0.03
CA ASN A 191 -26.32 5.21 -1.43
C ASN A 191 -26.92 3.82 -1.64
N ILE A 192 -28.22 3.79 -1.94
CA ILE A 192 -28.99 2.56 -2.12
C ILE A 192 -29.05 2.24 -3.61
N VAL A 193 -28.47 1.12 -3.98
CA VAL A 193 -28.54 0.62 -5.35
C VAL A 193 -29.65 -0.40 -5.52
N PRO A 194 -30.31 -0.45 -6.69
CA PRO A 194 -31.33 -1.45 -6.99
C PRO A 194 -30.74 -2.87 -6.93
N ALA A 195 -31.48 -3.81 -6.32
CA ALA A 195 -31.04 -5.20 -6.12
C ALA A 195 -30.71 -5.97 -7.42
N LYS A 196 -31.11 -5.47 -8.59
CA LYS A 196 -30.84 -6.08 -9.91
C LYS A 196 -29.67 -5.42 -10.65
N MET A 197 -28.93 -4.54 -10.00
CA MET A 197 -27.76 -3.89 -10.61
C MET A 197 -26.58 -4.87 -10.66
N ASP A 198 -25.83 -4.85 -11.76
CA ASP A 198 -24.59 -5.59 -11.87
C ASP A 198 -23.54 -4.96 -10.93
N LEU A 199 -23.31 -5.61 -9.78
CA LEU A 199 -22.42 -5.12 -8.74
C LEU A 199 -20.96 -5.06 -9.22
N ASN A 200 -20.52 -5.98 -10.09
CA ASN A 200 -19.15 -5.98 -10.60
C ASN A 200 -18.91 -4.76 -11.48
N ARG A 201 -19.88 -4.43 -12.35
CA ARG A 201 -19.83 -3.22 -13.16
C ARG A 201 -19.95 -1.96 -12.32
N LEU A 202 -20.76 -1.97 -11.27
CA LEU A 202 -20.88 -0.85 -10.33
C LEU A 202 -19.55 -0.62 -9.59
N PHE A 203 -18.93 -1.67 -9.05
CA PHE A 203 -17.62 -1.59 -8.41
C PHE A 203 -16.53 -1.08 -9.36
N ALA A 204 -16.50 -1.60 -10.58
CA ALA A 204 -15.56 -1.11 -11.59
C ALA A 204 -15.79 0.39 -11.88
N THR A 205 -17.04 0.81 -12.04
CA THR A 205 -17.39 2.21 -12.34
C THR A 205 -17.11 3.12 -11.15
N MET A 206 -17.40 2.70 -9.92
CA MET A 206 -17.12 3.50 -8.71
C MET A 206 -15.63 3.60 -8.40
N ASN A 207 -14.89 2.52 -8.59
CA ASN A 207 -13.43 2.53 -8.44
C ASN A 207 -12.73 3.33 -9.55
N THR A 208 -13.36 3.47 -10.72
CA THR A 208 -12.83 4.29 -11.84
C THR A 208 -13.38 5.72 -11.83
N ALA A 209 -14.57 5.96 -11.30
CA ALA A 209 -15.22 7.28 -11.30
C ALA A 209 -15.14 8.03 -9.96
N GLY A 210 -14.90 7.32 -8.86
CA GLY A 210 -14.63 7.90 -7.55
C GLY A 210 -13.13 7.89 -7.30
N VAL A 211 -12.41 8.90 -7.75
CA VAL A 211 -11.04 9.13 -7.29
C VAL A 211 -11.13 9.44 -5.80
N GLN A 212 -11.06 8.40 -4.97
CA GLN A 212 -10.79 8.59 -3.57
C GLN A 212 -9.37 9.15 -3.52
N LEU A 213 -9.22 10.39 -3.04
CA LEU A 213 -7.91 11.03 -2.89
C LEU A 213 -7.00 10.07 -2.10
N GLU A 214 -6.00 9.56 -2.78
CA GLU A 214 -4.99 8.74 -2.11
C GLU A 214 -4.18 9.62 -1.14
N GLN A 215 -3.57 9.02 -0.13
CA GLN A 215 -2.69 9.77 0.78
C GLN A 215 -1.56 10.51 0.04
N ALA A 216 -1.15 10.01 -1.13
CA ALA A 216 -0.18 10.67 -2.00
C ALA A 216 -0.69 11.99 -2.58
N ASP A 217 -1.99 12.07 -2.97
CA ASP A 217 -2.60 13.29 -3.48
C ASP A 217 -2.74 14.34 -2.38
N ILE A 218 -3.14 13.90 -1.18
CA ILE A 218 -3.23 14.78 -0.01
C ILE A 218 -1.84 15.30 0.37
N LEU A 219 -0.82 14.46 0.34
CA LEU A 219 0.57 14.84 0.58
C LEU A 219 1.01 15.88 -0.45
N LYS A 220 0.81 15.63 -1.74
CA LYS A 220 1.09 16.57 -2.82
C LYS A 220 0.46 17.93 -2.54
N ALA A 221 -0.85 17.95 -2.28
CA ALA A 221 -1.57 19.19 -1.99
C ALA A 221 -0.99 19.96 -0.78
N LYS A 222 -0.56 19.25 0.29
CA LYS A 222 0.05 19.88 1.46
C LYS A 222 1.44 20.46 1.15
N LEU A 223 2.30 19.73 0.44
CA LEU A 223 3.63 20.20 0.04
C LEU A 223 3.54 21.40 -0.91
N PHE A 224 2.63 21.36 -1.87
CA PHE A 224 2.45 22.41 -2.87
C PHE A 224 1.84 23.71 -2.33
N LYS A 225 1.34 23.74 -1.09
CA LYS A 225 1.00 24.98 -0.39
C LYS A 225 2.22 25.86 -0.12
N HIS A 226 3.40 25.28 0.02
CA HIS A 226 4.64 25.98 0.30
C HIS A 226 5.28 26.56 -0.96
N ILE A 227 5.02 25.98 -2.13
CA ILE A 227 5.63 26.41 -3.40
C ILE A 227 4.89 27.64 -3.93
N LYS A 228 5.59 28.76 -3.97
CA LYS A 228 5.09 30.07 -4.43
C LYS A 228 5.56 30.39 -5.85
N THR A 229 6.77 29.94 -6.21
CA THR A 229 7.37 30.19 -7.53
C THR A 229 7.53 28.88 -8.28
N ASP A 230 7.40 28.93 -9.61
CA ASP A 230 7.57 27.80 -10.53
C ASP A 230 6.70 26.56 -10.20
N LYS A 231 5.52 26.80 -9.60
CA LYS A 231 4.62 25.75 -9.09
C LYS A 231 4.22 24.76 -10.17
N ALA A 232 3.92 25.24 -11.38
CA ALA A 232 3.54 24.41 -12.52
C ALA A 232 4.68 23.45 -12.92
N GLN A 233 5.92 23.92 -12.87
CA GLN A 233 7.09 23.11 -13.18
C GLN A 233 7.31 21.99 -12.17
N TYR A 234 7.24 22.31 -10.87
CA TYR A 234 7.35 21.30 -9.81
C TYR A 234 6.17 20.31 -9.83
N ASP A 235 4.97 20.77 -10.22
CA ASP A 235 3.82 19.89 -10.45
C ASP A 235 4.09 18.92 -11.59
N ALA A 236 4.59 19.41 -12.72
CA ALA A 236 4.99 18.58 -13.86
C ALA A 236 6.06 17.55 -13.48
N MET A 237 7.07 17.94 -12.67
CA MET A 237 8.07 17.00 -12.16
C MET A 237 7.46 15.91 -11.29
N TRP A 238 6.53 16.28 -10.40
CA TRP A 238 5.83 15.30 -9.56
C TRP A 238 5.02 14.33 -10.40
N VAL A 239 4.19 14.82 -11.33
CA VAL A 239 3.36 14.00 -12.24
C VAL A 239 4.22 13.04 -13.06
N ALA A 240 5.37 13.46 -13.56
CA ALA A 240 6.29 12.59 -14.27
C ALA A 240 6.79 11.40 -13.41
N CYS A 241 6.83 11.57 -12.08
CA CYS A 241 7.28 10.54 -11.15
C CYS A 241 6.19 9.58 -10.67
N GLU A 242 4.90 9.95 -10.75
CA GLU A 242 3.79 9.21 -10.10
C GLU A 242 3.57 7.81 -10.66
N HIS A 243 3.49 7.64 -11.98
CA HIS A 243 3.08 6.39 -12.61
C HIS A 243 4.22 5.38 -12.71
N LEU A 244 4.35 4.50 -11.70
CA LEU A 244 5.38 3.47 -11.65
C LEU A 244 5.14 2.29 -12.61
N GLU A 245 3.92 2.11 -13.12
CA GLU A 245 3.54 1.10 -14.10
C GLU A 245 3.93 1.49 -15.53
N ASN A 246 4.51 2.67 -15.68
CA ASN A 246 5.08 3.16 -16.90
C ASN A 246 6.56 3.51 -16.70
N TYR A 247 7.33 3.57 -17.78
CA TYR A 247 8.74 3.98 -17.71
C TYR A 247 8.88 5.49 -17.61
N PHE A 248 9.86 5.94 -16.84
CA PHE A 248 10.06 7.34 -16.49
C PHE A 248 10.18 8.25 -17.72
N GLU A 249 10.99 7.87 -18.72
CA GLU A 249 11.16 8.64 -19.94
C GLU A 249 9.86 8.83 -20.73
N ARG A 250 8.93 7.88 -20.65
CA ARG A 250 7.61 8.00 -21.27
C ARG A 250 6.73 9.01 -20.52
N ASN A 251 6.77 8.95 -19.19
CA ASN A 251 6.06 9.92 -18.35
C ASN A 251 6.60 11.34 -18.60
N VAL A 252 7.93 11.50 -18.58
CA VAL A 252 8.57 12.81 -18.82
C VAL A 252 8.18 13.34 -20.21
N ARG A 253 8.18 12.50 -21.23
CA ARG A 253 7.80 12.92 -22.59
C ARG A 253 6.35 13.37 -22.69
N LYS A 254 5.43 12.75 -21.94
CA LYS A 254 4.02 13.16 -21.91
C LYS A 254 3.82 14.49 -21.18
N VAL A 255 4.57 14.70 -20.10
CA VAL A 255 4.47 15.90 -19.27
C VAL A 255 5.20 17.10 -19.90
N PHE A 256 6.27 16.84 -20.66
CA PHE A 256 7.07 17.85 -21.36
C PHE A 256 7.08 17.58 -22.89
N PRO A 257 5.94 17.69 -23.57
CA PRO A 257 5.82 17.33 -24.98
C PRO A 257 6.60 18.27 -25.92
N ASP A 258 6.79 19.53 -25.54
CA ASP A 258 7.42 20.58 -26.34
C ASP A 258 8.95 20.55 -26.31
N VAL A 259 9.55 19.64 -25.56
CA VAL A 259 11.01 19.44 -25.50
C VAL A 259 11.51 18.86 -26.83
N ASP A 260 12.69 19.30 -27.29
CA ASP A 260 13.34 18.70 -28.45
C ASP A 260 13.87 17.28 -28.15
N TRP A 261 12.96 16.32 -28.18
CA TRP A 261 13.23 14.91 -27.90
C TRP A 261 14.23 14.27 -28.87
N ASN A 262 14.57 14.92 -30.00
CA ASN A 262 15.57 14.41 -30.91
C ASN A 262 16.99 14.53 -30.34
N ASN A 263 17.19 15.44 -29.42
CA ASN A 263 18.49 15.69 -28.77
C ASN A 263 18.59 15.18 -27.32
N ILE A 264 17.55 14.48 -26.82
CA ILE A 264 17.54 13.94 -25.45
C ILE A 264 18.16 12.54 -25.41
N GLU A 265 19.21 12.42 -24.63
CA GLU A 265 19.84 11.14 -24.27
C GLU A 265 19.32 10.62 -22.93
N PRO A 266 19.33 9.29 -22.67
CA PRO A 266 18.84 8.75 -21.41
C PRO A 266 19.46 9.36 -20.14
N GLN A 267 20.72 9.78 -20.19
CA GLN A 267 21.40 10.42 -19.06
C GLN A 267 20.94 11.84 -18.77
N ASP A 268 20.34 12.54 -19.71
CA ASP A 268 19.83 13.89 -19.53
C ASP A 268 18.62 13.91 -18.56
N LEU A 269 17.96 12.77 -18.40
CA LEU A 269 16.89 12.57 -17.43
C LEU A 269 17.39 12.35 -15.99
N ALA A 270 18.71 12.19 -15.77
CA ALA A 270 19.25 11.81 -14.46
C ALA A 270 19.06 12.89 -13.39
N VAL A 271 19.13 14.14 -13.80
CA VAL A 271 18.92 15.33 -12.98
C VAL A 271 18.02 16.28 -13.76
N PHE A 272 17.03 16.85 -13.08
CA PHE A 272 16.17 17.84 -13.72
C PHE A 272 17.01 19.06 -14.16
N ASN A 273 16.76 19.52 -15.35
CA ASN A 273 17.47 20.67 -15.95
C ASN A 273 16.44 21.64 -16.54
N ASP A 274 16.32 22.82 -15.97
CA ASP A 274 15.39 23.88 -16.38
C ASP A 274 15.62 24.38 -17.81
N ASP A 275 16.84 24.29 -18.32
CA ASP A 275 17.16 24.66 -19.71
C ASP A 275 16.61 23.66 -20.74
N ILE A 276 16.32 22.43 -20.29
CA ILE A 276 15.81 21.33 -21.14
C ILE A 276 14.31 21.16 -20.92
N PHE A 277 13.89 21.02 -19.66
CA PHE A 277 12.53 20.67 -19.28
C PHE A 277 11.80 21.90 -18.73
N TYR A 278 11.39 22.78 -19.64
CA TYR A 278 10.66 23.99 -19.31
C TYR A 278 9.16 23.79 -19.49
N HIS A 279 8.36 24.19 -18.48
CA HIS A 279 6.92 24.24 -18.59
C HIS A 279 6.46 25.69 -18.84
N PRO A 280 5.76 25.98 -19.94
CA PRO A 280 5.44 27.36 -20.35
C PRO A 280 4.59 28.15 -19.30
N ASP A 281 3.80 27.44 -18.49
CA ASP A 281 2.96 28.06 -17.45
C ASP A 281 3.72 28.39 -16.16
N SER A 282 5.04 28.12 -16.10
CA SER A 282 5.85 28.37 -14.90
C SER A 282 6.07 29.85 -14.58
N LYS A 283 5.92 30.75 -15.55
CA LYS A 283 6.17 32.20 -15.40
C LYS A 283 4.94 33.07 -15.14
N GLU A 284 3.72 32.57 -15.27
CA GLU A 284 2.50 33.38 -15.19
C GLU A 284 1.49 32.90 -14.12
N TYR A 285 1.93 32.52 -12.94
CA TYR A 285 0.99 32.42 -11.81
C TYR A 285 0.95 33.78 -11.09
N SER A 286 0.03 34.65 -11.50
CA SER A 286 -0.42 35.74 -10.66
C SER A 286 -1.39 35.16 -9.61
N ASP A 287 -1.35 35.68 -8.37
CA ASP A 287 -2.23 35.30 -7.24
C ASP A 287 -3.76 35.42 -7.51
N ASN A 288 -4.16 35.71 -8.73
CA ASN A 288 -5.54 35.91 -9.17
C ASN A 288 -6.17 34.71 -9.90
N ASP A 289 -5.47 33.61 -10.13
CA ASP A 289 -6.08 32.37 -10.67
C ASP A 289 -6.54 31.45 -9.51
N SER A 290 -7.42 31.97 -8.66
CA SER A 290 -8.19 31.16 -7.73
C SER A 290 -9.15 30.29 -8.54
N GLY A 291 -9.04 28.96 -8.40
CA GLY A 291 -10.09 28.04 -8.87
C GLY A 291 -11.43 28.41 -8.22
N PHE A 292 -12.53 27.87 -8.75
CA PHE A 292 -13.85 28.12 -8.21
C PHE A 292 -13.88 27.89 -6.69
N SER A 293 -14.42 28.86 -5.97
CA SER A 293 -14.80 28.63 -4.58
C SER A 293 -15.91 27.56 -4.51
N ILE A 294 -16.08 26.91 -3.37
CA ILE A 294 -17.16 25.92 -3.18
C ILE A 294 -18.54 26.52 -3.48
N ASP A 295 -18.72 27.82 -3.19
CA ASP A 295 -19.96 28.53 -3.47
C ASP A 295 -20.17 28.78 -4.97
N GLU A 296 -19.13 29.09 -5.73
CA GLU A 296 -19.19 29.22 -7.18
C GLU A 296 -19.43 27.87 -7.87
N LEU A 297 -18.79 26.80 -7.39
CA LEU A 297 -19.07 25.42 -7.84
C LEU A 297 -20.53 25.02 -7.56
N SER A 298 -21.08 25.41 -6.42
CA SER A 298 -22.48 25.15 -6.07
C SER A 298 -23.45 25.90 -7.01
N GLN A 299 -23.12 27.13 -7.41
CA GLN A 299 -23.92 27.89 -8.38
C GLN A 299 -23.81 27.30 -9.80
N VAL A 300 -22.64 26.86 -10.23
CA VAL A 300 -22.44 26.17 -11.51
C VAL A 300 -23.23 24.85 -11.57
N LEU A 301 -23.21 24.08 -10.49
CA LEU A 301 -23.99 22.84 -10.38
C LEU A 301 -25.53 23.12 -10.35
N ALA A 302 -25.94 24.19 -9.71
CA ALA A 302 -27.38 24.56 -9.62
C ALA A 302 -27.94 25.17 -10.91
N THR A 303 -27.12 25.93 -11.66
CA THR A 303 -27.60 26.70 -12.82
C THR A 303 -27.18 26.08 -14.18
N GLY A 304 -26.22 25.17 -14.20
CA GLY A 304 -25.65 24.58 -15.42
C GLY A 304 -24.91 25.58 -16.31
N LYS A 305 -24.62 26.79 -15.82
CA LYS A 305 -23.93 27.85 -16.57
C LYS A 305 -22.68 28.27 -15.82
N ALA A 306 -21.54 28.17 -16.50
CA ALA A 306 -20.30 28.74 -16.01
C ALA A 306 -20.39 30.29 -16.00
N PRO A 307 -19.81 31.01 -15.04
CA PRO A 307 -19.73 32.47 -15.03
C PRO A 307 -19.05 32.99 -16.31
N GLU A 308 -19.60 34.05 -16.90
CA GLU A 308 -19.16 34.58 -18.21
C GLU A 308 -17.70 35.10 -18.26
N ASN A 309 -17.02 35.20 -17.13
CA ASN A 309 -15.65 35.71 -17.00
C ASN A 309 -14.56 34.63 -16.92
N VAL A 310 -14.91 33.36 -16.99
CA VAL A 310 -13.91 32.28 -16.99
C VAL A 310 -13.59 31.94 -18.44
N LYS A 311 -12.45 32.42 -18.95
CA LYS A 311 -11.85 31.82 -20.14
C LYS A 311 -11.70 30.34 -19.83
N GLN A 312 -12.40 29.48 -20.59
CA GLN A 312 -12.16 28.04 -20.59
C GLN A 312 -10.68 27.81 -20.94
N LYS A 313 -9.79 27.84 -19.96
CA LYS A 313 -8.59 27.07 -20.04
C LYS A 313 -9.05 25.61 -19.90
N THR A 314 -9.11 24.91 -21.00
CA THR A 314 -9.12 23.46 -20.99
C THR A 314 -7.92 23.05 -20.13
N PHE A 315 -8.18 22.54 -18.93
CA PHE A 315 -7.22 21.68 -18.27
C PHE A 315 -7.06 20.53 -19.26
N GLU A 316 -5.96 20.52 -20.01
CA GLU A 316 -5.51 19.30 -20.62
C GLU A 316 -5.23 18.34 -19.45
N THR A 317 -6.27 17.58 -19.09
CA THR A 317 -6.07 16.34 -18.34
C THR A 317 -5.05 15.60 -19.20
N TYR A 318 -3.83 15.47 -18.67
CA TYR A 318 -2.85 14.59 -19.26
C TYR A 318 -3.50 13.21 -19.27
N ASP A 319 -4.11 12.88 -20.41
CA ASP A 319 -4.72 11.58 -20.63
C ASP A 319 -3.55 10.61 -20.80
N LEU A 320 -2.99 10.27 -19.64
CA LEU A 320 -2.03 9.19 -19.52
C LEU A 320 -2.84 7.97 -19.91
N ASP A 321 -2.67 7.46 -21.16
CA ASP A 321 -3.29 6.22 -21.58
C ASP A 321 -3.12 5.18 -20.48
N ILE A 322 -4.09 5.11 -19.60
CA ILE A 322 -4.15 4.17 -18.48
C ILE A 322 -4.26 2.74 -19.00
N GLU A 323 -4.58 2.58 -20.31
CA GLU A 323 -4.84 1.30 -20.94
C GLU A 323 -3.58 0.51 -21.32
N THR A 324 -2.39 1.10 -21.42
CA THR A 324 -1.17 0.35 -21.75
C THR A 324 -0.19 0.27 -20.60
N THR A 325 -0.29 -0.82 -19.84
CA THR A 325 0.69 -1.18 -18.81
C THR A 325 1.95 -1.75 -19.47
N TYR A 326 3.06 -1.02 -19.44
CA TYR A 326 4.34 -1.46 -20.02
C TYR A 326 5.16 -2.32 -19.06
N CYS A 327 4.92 -2.19 -17.77
CA CYS A 327 5.61 -2.94 -16.73
C CYS A 327 4.79 -2.87 -15.43
N ARG A 328 5.07 -3.76 -14.49
CA ARG A 328 4.52 -3.67 -13.14
C ARG A 328 5.65 -3.44 -12.14
N SER A 329 5.56 -2.39 -11.38
CA SER A 329 6.53 -2.05 -10.33
C SER A 329 6.50 -3.06 -9.18
N ILE A 330 7.63 -3.23 -8.50
CA ILE A 330 7.73 -4.06 -7.28
C ILE A 330 7.20 -3.35 -6.03
N ILE A 331 6.97 -2.04 -6.10
CA ILE A 331 6.39 -1.21 -5.03
C ILE A 331 5.38 -0.22 -5.62
N LYS A 332 4.43 0.22 -4.79
CA LYS A 332 3.48 1.28 -5.15
C LYS A 332 4.05 2.67 -4.90
N PHE A 333 3.45 3.69 -5.51
CA PHE A 333 3.91 5.08 -5.42
C PHE A 333 4.00 5.63 -3.99
N PRO A 334 3.05 5.40 -3.06
CA PRO A 334 3.20 5.86 -1.68
C PRO A 334 4.46 5.30 -0.98
N LEU A 335 4.78 4.02 -1.17
CA LEU A 335 6.02 3.43 -0.63
C LEU A 335 7.26 3.99 -1.34
N PHE A 336 7.19 4.24 -2.64
CA PHE A 336 8.25 4.87 -3.41
C PHE A 336 8.57 6.28 -2.88
N LEU A 337 7.56 7.09 -2.55
CA LEU A 337 7.73 8.40 -1.93
C LEU A 337 8.52 8.30 -0.61
N ILE A 338 8.22 7.30 0.24
CA ILE A 338 8.95 7.12 1.50
C ILE A 338 10.41 6.74 1.24
N HIS A 339 10.68 5.88 0.24
CA HIS A 339 12.05 5.59 -0.15
C HIS A 339 12.79 6.84 -0.66
N ALA A 340 12.13 7.66 -1.48
CA ALA A 340 12.70 8.92 -1.97
C ALA A 340 13.00 9.89 -0.81
N TYR A 341 12.10 10.01 0.15
CA TYR A 341 12.31 10.83 1.34
C TYR A 341 13.49 10.35 2.20
N ARG A 342 13.59 9.03 2.42
CA ARG A 342 14.76 8.45 3.11
C ARG A 342 16.07 8.69 2.37
N VAL A 343 16.07 8.65 1.03
CA VAL A 343 17.25 8.98 0.21
C VAL A 343 17.59 10.46 0.36
N PHE A 344 16.58 11.33 0.31
CA PHE A 344 16.74 12.77 0.49
C PHE A 344 17.41 13.10 1.83
N LEU A 345 16.90 12.57 2.93
CA LEU A 345 17.47 12.75 4.27
C LEU A 345 18.90 12.21 4.34
N ALA A 346 19.15 11.00 3.83
CA ALA A 346 20.46 10.38 3.87
C ALA A 346 21.53 11.16 3.07
N LEU A 347 21.16 11.75 1.94
CA LEU A 347 22.10 12.53 1.12
C LEU A 347 22.34 13.93 1.67
N ASN A 348 21.40 14.48 2.44
CA ASN A 348 21.54 15.74 3.17
C ASN A 348 22.20 15.57 4.56
N ASN A 349 22.64 14.33 4.91
CA ASN A 349 23.21 13.98 6.20
C ASN A 349 22.26 14.22 7.39
N ASP A 350 20.96 14.21 7.15
CA ASP A 350 19.94 14.26 8.20
C ASP A 350 19.66 12.81 8.67
N SER A 351 20.25 12.46 9.81
CA SER A 351 20.12 11.13 10.41
C SER A 351 19.17 11.10 11.60
N ASP A 352 18.61 12.23 11.99
CA ASP A 352 17.79 12.35 13.20
C ASP A 352 16.37 11.84 12.94
N ILE A 353 15.92 11.89 11.69
CA ILE A 353 14.62 11.40 11.25
C ILE A 353 14.80 10.04 10.55
N GLU A 354 14.17 9.00 11.09
CA GLU A 354 14.11 7.68 10.45
C GLU A 354 12.67 7.36 9.97
N PRO A 355 12.29 7.74 8.74
CA PRO A 355 10.96 7.45 8.21
C PRO A 355 10.69 5.95 8.16
N ARG A 356 9.54 5.52 8.69
CA ARG A 356 9.10 4.12 8.63
C ARG A 356 8.64 3.81 7.20
N LEU A 357 8.98 2.63 6.68
CA LEU A 357 8.49 2.16 5.37
C LEU A 357 7.09 1.55 5.53
N HIS A 358 6.09 2.40 5.75
CA HIS A 358 4.70 2.03 5.96
C HIS A 358 3.78 3.00 5.20
N SER A 359 3.28 2.56 4.06
CA SER A 359 2.53 3.42 3.11
C SER A 359 1.24 4.02 3.69
N ASP A 360 0.61 3.33 4.65
CA ASP A 360 -0.67 3.77 5.22
C ASP A 360 -0.52 4.94 6.21
N ARG A 361 0.73 5.28 6.59
CA ARG A 361 1.06 6.43 7.45
C ARG A 361 1.84 7.52 6.70
N LEU A 362 1.59 7.67 5.42
CA LEU A 362 2.35 8.56 4.56
C LEU A 362 2.38 10.01 5.08
N LEU A 363 1.23 10.55 5.46
CA LEU A 363 1.12 11.93 5.95
C LEU A 363 1.88 12.14 7.26
N GLU A 364 1.81 11.21 8.20
CA GLU A 364 2.56 11.23 9.47
C GLU A 364 4.07 11.23 9.20
N ILE A 365 4.53 10.34 8.31
CA ILE A 365 5.94 10.21 7.95
C ILE A 365 6.50 11.49 7.34
N PHE A 366 5.69 12.20 6.55
CA PHE A 366 6.08 13.41 5.85
C PHE A 366 5.81 14.69 6.65
N THR A 367 5.31 14.62 7.88
CA THR A 367 5.05 15.80 8.72
C THR A 367 6.25 16.75 8.78
N PRO A 368 7.52 16.31 9.00
CA PRO A 368 8.64 17.23 9.04
C PRO A 368 8.88 17.97 7.72
N LEU A 369 8.61 17.33 6.58
CA LEU A 369 8.72 17.97 5.27
C LEU A 369 7.52 18.89 4.99
N ILE A 370 6.33 18.53 5.43
CA ILE A 370 5.12 19.37 5.32
C ILE A 370 5.27 20.67 6.12
N GLU A 371 6.01 20.65 7.23
CA GLU A 371 6.27 21.80 8.08
C GLU A 371 7.53 22.58 7.68
N SER A 372 8.24 22.16 6.63
CA SER A 372 9.46 22.81 6.16
C SER A 372 9.18 24.00 5.24
N ASP A 373 10.24 24.70 4.82
CA ASP A 373 10.17 25.82 3.89
C ASP A 373 10.06 25.41 2.42
N GLU A 374 9.81 26.40 1.55
CA GLU A 374 9.67 26.22 0.10
C GLU A 374 10.92 25.56 -0.52
N GLU A 375 12.12 26.00 -0.13
CA GLU A 375 13.39 25.50 -0.69
C GLU A 375 13.58 24.01 -0.37
N THR A 376 13.25 23.60 0.84
CA THR A 376 13.34 22.20 1.27
C THR A 376 12.35 21.32 0.50
N VAL A 377 11.12 21.80 0.29
CA VAL A 377 10.10 21.07 -0.49
C VAL A 377 10.54 20.95 -1.96
N LYS A 378 11.04 22.02 -2.57
CA LYS A 378 11.56 21.99 -3.94
C LYS A 378 12.73 21.02 -4.08
N ALA A 379 13.69 21.07 -3.17
CA ALA A 379 14.83 20.15 -3.16
C ALA A 379 14.41 18.68 -3.00
N PHE A 380 13.33 18.41 -2.25
CA PHE A 380 12.76 17.06 -2.19
C PHE A 380 12.17 16.62 -3.52
N ILE A 381 11.44 17.48 -4.25
CA ILE A 381 10.86 17.13 -5.55
C ILE A 381 11.96 16.87 -6.61
N GLU A 382 13.03 17.66 -6.58
CA GLU A 382 14.22 17.42 -7.41
C GLU A 382 14.89 16.08 -7.06
N MET A 383 14.98 15.74 -5.79
CA MET A 383 15.46 14.43 -5.35
C MET A 383 14.51 13.31 -5.79
N LEU A 384 13.20 13.52 -5.73
CA LEU A 384 12.19 12.54 -6.20
C LEU A 384 12.41 12.20 -7.69
N TRP A 385 12.70 13.20 -8.52
CA TRP A 385 13.07 13.01 -9.93
C TRP A 385 14.33 12.13 -10.07
N GLN A 386 15.40 12.44 -9.35
CA GLN A 386 16.62 11.64 -9.40
C GLN A 386 16.41 10.19 -8.92
N VAL A 387 15.64 10.01 -7.85
CA VAL A 387 15.28 8.69 -7.32
C VAL A 387 14.45 7.92 -8.34
N ARG A 388 13.49 8.59 -9.01
CA ARG A 388 12.66 7.96 -10.04
C ARG A 388 13.48 7.48 -11.23
N TYR A 389 14.41 8.30 -11.71
CA TYR A 389 15.34 7.92 -12.77
C TYR A 389 16.18 6.69 -12.38
N GLN A 390 16.80 6.71 -11.20
CA GLN A 390 17.62 5.58 -10.74
C GLN A 390 16.80 4.31 -10.50
N PHE A 391 15.59 4.46 -10.00
CA PHE A 391 14.66 3.34 -9.82
C PHE A 391 14.35 2.67 -11.16
N ASP A 392 14.02 3.43 -12.19
CA ASP A 392 13.70 2.87 -13.51
C ASP A 392 14.93 2.33 -14.27
N ALA A 393 16.11 2.88 -14.00
CA ALA A 393 17.35 2.42 -14.62
C ALA A 393 17.85 1.09 -14.01
N TRP A 394 17.66 0.90 -12.69
CA TRP A 394 18.41 -0.12 -11.94
C TRP A 394 17.56 -1.10 -11.12
N VAL A 395 16.25 -0.86 -10.96
CA VAL A 395 15.39 -1.74 -10.19
C VAL A 395 14.59 -2.62 -11.12
N VAL A 396 14.53 -3.91 -10.80
CA VAL A 396 13.73 -4.89 -11.56
C VAL A 396 12.24 -4.54 -11.52
N LYS A 397 11.58 -4.80 -12.63
CA LYS A 397 10.14 -4.71 -12.78
C LYS A 397 9.59 -6.01 -13.35
N TRP A 398 8.32 -6.27 -13.13
CA TRP A 398 7.61 -7.34 -13.80
C TRP A 398 7.36 -6.91 -15.24
N VAL A 399 7.90 -7.64 -16.17
CA VAL A 399 7.82 -7.37 -17.61
C VAL A 399 7.39 -8.65 -18.32
N GLU A 400 6.47 -8.53 -19.25
CA GLU A 400 6.14 -9.62 -20.16
C GLU A 400 7.28 -9.81 -21.17
N ARG A 401 7.58 -11.05 -21.50
CA ARG A 401 8.60 -11.40 -22.49
C ARG A 401 7.94 -12.21 -23.59
N ASP A 402 8.39 -11.98 -24.82
CA ASP A 402 7.86 -12.65 -26.01
C ASP A 402 7.97 -14.19 -25.97
N ASP A 403 8.86 -14.73 -25.12
CA ASP A 403 9.13 -16.15 -24.94
C ASP A 403 8.32 -16.84 -23.84
N SER A 404 7.50 -16.09 -23.09
CA SER A 404 6.70 -16.64 -22.00
C SER A 404 5.41 -15.87 -21.78
N SER A 405 4.32 -16.59 -21.46
CA SER A 405 3.03 -16.00 -21.09
C SER A 405 3.04 -15.33 -19.69
N ASP A 406 4.11 -15.53 -18.92
CA ASP A 406 4.19 -15.06 -17.54
C ASP A 406 5.12 -13.86 -17.40
N SER A 407 4.67 -12.83 -16.68
CA SER A 407 5.52 -11.69 -16.30
C SER A 407 6.72 -12.15 -15.46
N GLN A 408 7.91 -11.63 -15.76
CA GLN A 408 9.14 -11.95 -15.07
C GLN A 408 9.81 -10.71 -14.50
N LEU A 409 10.49 -10.85 -13.34
CA LEU A 409 11.34 -9.79 -12.81
C LEU A 409 12.57 -9.61 -13.71
N SER A 410 12.62 -8.48 -14.41
CA SER A 410 13.69 -8.18 -15.37
C SER A 410 14.21 -6.76 -15.19
N LEU A 411 15.48 -6.57 -15.48
CA LEU A 411 16.04 -5.26 -15.77
C LEU A 411 15.85 -4.96 -17.26
N THR A 412 15.74 -3.69 -17.58
CA THR A 412 15.66 -3.22 -18.97
C THR A 412 16.85 -2.36 -19.32
N SER A 413 17.29 -2.41 -20.57
CA SER A 413 18.27 -1.49 -21.15
C SER A 413 17.57 -0.33 -21.82
N GLN A 414 18.17 0.85 -21.75
CA GLN A 414 17.75 2.05 -22.49
C GLN A 414 18.67 2.25 -23.68
N SER A 415 18.10 2.55 -24.83
CA SER A 415 18.85 2.90 -26.05
C SER A 415 18.11 3.96 -26.84
N PRO A 416 18.82 4.95 -27.43
CA PRO A 416 18.19 5.82 -28.42
C PRO A 416 17.70 4.99 -29.60
N SER A 417 16.48 5.23 -30.02
CA SER A 417 15.92 4.58 -31.22
C SER A 417 15.53 5.65 -32.24
N PRO A 418 16.29 5.85 -33.29
CA PRO A 418 15.95 6.81 -34.34
C PRO A 418 14.73 6.30 -35.10
N SER A 419 13.64 7.04 -35.06
CA SER A 419 12.54 6.96 -36.03
C SER A 419 12.80 7.94 -37.18
N LYS A 420 12.13 7.76 -38.31
CA LYS A 420 12.34 8.66 -39.50
C LYS A 420 12.13 10.15 -39.19
N ASN A 421 11.33 10.48 -38.17
CA ASN A 421 10.96 11.87 -37.85
C ASN A 421 11.18 12.26 -36.36
N THR A 422 11.40 11.31 -35.46
CA THR A 422 11.55 11.59 -34.01
C THR A 422 12.42 10.55 -33.35
N GLN A 423 13.33 10.98 -32.51
CA GLN A 423 14.09 10.10 -31.63
C GLN A 423 13.28 9.77 -30.38
N TYR A 424 13.34 8.53 -29.90
CA TYR A 424 12.76 8.14 -28.63
C TYR A 424 13.68 7.16 -27.91
N ILE A 425 13.53 7.08 -26.58
CA ILE A 425 14.27 6.14 -25.75
C ILE A 425 13.53 4.80 -25.80
N ASN A 426 14.17 3.80 -26.38
CA ASN A 426 13.64 2.45 -26.42
C ASN A 426 14.04 1.66 -25.19
N ARG A 427 13.14 0.77 -24.73
CA ARG A 427 13.37 -0.18 -23.65
C ARG A 427 13.32 -1.62 -24.15
N SER A 428 14.35 -2.39 -23.80
CA SER A 428 14.42 -3.80 -24.11
C SER A 428 14.77 -4.58 -22.83
N PRO A 429 14.11 -5.71 -22.54
CA PRO A 429 14.49 -6.57 -21.43
C PRO A 429 15.97 -6.99 -21.58
N LYS A 430 16.73 -6.87 -20.50
CA LYS A 430 18.10 -7.43 -20.44
C LYS A 430 18.05 -8.95 -20.33
N ASP A 431 19.07 -9.62 -20.83
CA ASP A 431 19.31 -11.02 -20.50
C ASP A 431 19.47 -11.18 -18.97
N ILE A 432 19.23 -12.40 -18.49
CA ILE A 432 19.41 -12.71 -17.08
C ILE A 432 20.83 -12.39 -16.68
N ASN A 433 20.96 -11.67 -15.58
CA ASN A 433 22.25 -11.26 -15.05
C ASN A 433 22.24 -11.27 -13.53
N ALA A 434 23.45 -11.26 -12.96
CA ALA A 434 23.63 -11.33 -11.51
C ALA A 434 22.91 -10.21 -10.75
N LEU A 435 22.79 -9.00 -11.34
CA LEU A 435 22.13 -7.87 -10.69
C LEU A 435 20.62 -8.10 -10.55
N ALA A 436 19.96 -8.60 -11.61
CA ALA A 436 18.53 -8.93 -11.58
C ALA A 436 18.24 -10.11 -10.64
N LEU A 437 19.08 -11.15 -10.65
CA LEU A 437 18.91 -12.31 -9.78
C LEU A 437 19.06 -11.94 -8.30
N LEU A 438 20.05 -11.12 -7.93
CA LEU A 438 20.22 -10.69 -6.54
C LEU A 438 19.06 -9.81 -6.05
N GLN A 439 18.51 -8.98 -6.93
CA GLN A 439 17.30 -8.22 -6.61
C GLN A 439 16.09 -9.15 -6.43
N SER A 440 15.97 -10.20 -7.24
CA SER A 440 14.92 -11.22 -7.10
C SER A 440 15.03 -11.94 -5.75
N VAL A 441 16.24 -12.33 -5.31
CA VAL A 441 16.47 -12.87 -3.96
C VAL A 441 15.90 -11.92 -2.90
N ARG A 442 16.27 -10.63 -2.96
CA ARG A 442 15.80 -9.64 -1.98
C ARG A 442 14.31 -9.39 -2.04
N ASN A 443 13.73 -9.38 -3.25
CA ASN A 443 12.30 -9.17 -3.44
C ASN A 443 11.45 -10.32 -2.90
N PHE A 444 11.92 -11.57 -3.03
CA PHE A 444 11.12 -12.73 -2.64
C PHE A 444 11.35 -13.19 -1.19
N THR A 445 12.50 -12.92 -0.62
CA THR A 445 12.89 -13.42 0.72
C THR A 445 12.93 -12.33 1.80
N GLY A 446 12.95 -11.06 1.40
CA GLY A 446 12.88 -9.94 2.31
C GLY A 446 11.45 -9.57 2.71
N GLU A 447 11.31 -8.54 3.50
CA GLU A 447 10.02 -7.93 3.82
C GLU A 447 9.45 -7.26 2.58
N ARG A 448 8.56 -7.95 1.88
CA ARG A 448 8.02 -7.53 0.57
C ARG A 448 7.31 -6.19 0.63
N SER A 449 6.62 -5.91 1.74
CA SER A 449 5.90 -4.65 1.97
C SER A 449 6.81 -3.44 2.10
N ALA A 450 8.08 -3.63 2.52
CA ALA A 450 8.99 -2.54 2.82
C ALA A 450 10.20 -2.44 1.89
N GLN A 451 10.61 -3.54 1.24
CA GLN A 451 11.76 -3.56 0.31
C GLN A 451 13.00 -2.81 0.86
N TYR A 452 13.40 -3.08 2.09
CA TYR A 452 14.43 -2.33 2.82
C TYR A 452 15.75 -2.10 2.06
N TRP A 453 16.09 -2.95 1.10
CA TRP A 453 17.31 -2.84 0.29
C TRP A 453 17.29 -1.66 -0.70
N LEU A 454 16.10 -1.16 -1.09
CA LEU A 454 15.95 -0.11 -2.10
C LEU A 454 16.57 1.22 -1.67
N THR A 455 16.26 1.71 -0.47
CA THR A 455 16.78 3.00 0.02
C THR A 455 18.31 3.07 -0.07
N PRO A 456 19.09 2.16 0.56
CA PRO A 456 20.55 2.24 0.49
C PRO A 456 21.10 1.99 -0.91
N PHE A 457 20.41 1.22 -1.75
CA PHE A 457 20.83 0.98 -3.12
C PHE A 457 20.73 2.24 -3.94
N ILE A 458 19.57 2.89 -3.99
CA ILE A 458 19.34 4.11 -4.74
C ILE A 458 20.22 5.26 -4.21
N ALA A 459 20.33 5.43 -2.89
CA ALA A 459 21.21 6.44 -2.30
C ALA A 459 22.67 6.30 -2.76
N LYS A 460 23.17 5.05 -2.85
CA LYS A 460 24.55 4.79 -3.31
C LYS A 460 24.70 5.02 -4.82
N LEU A 461 23.69 4.71 -5.62
CA LEU A 461 23.70 4.97 -7.07
C LEU A 461 23.79 6.48 -7.33
N ILE A 462 22.96 7.28 -6.67
CA ILE A 462 22.97 8.74 -6.80
C ILE A 462 24.30 9.32 -6.31
N LYS A 463 24.70 9.01 -5.08
CA LYS A 463 25.94 9.54 -4.48
C LYS A 463 27.20 9.23 -5.29
N LYS A 464 27.23 8.08 -5.95
CA LYS A 464 28.37 7.64 -6.78
C LYS A 464 28.21 8.01 -8.24
N LYS A 465 27.11 8.67 -8.63
CA LYS A 465 26.80 9.05 -10.02
C LYS A 465 26.95 7.87 -10.97
N ILE A 466 26.36 6.71 -10.61
CA ILE A 466 26.46 5.49 -11.41
C ILE A 466 25.64 5.67 -12.69
N GLY A 467 26.32 5.65 -13.84
CA GLY A 467 25.70 5.78 -15.16
C GLY A 467 25.02 4.48 -15.61
N ILE A 468 23.99 4.58 -16.44
CA ILE A 468 23.10 3.47 -16.88
C ILE A 468 23.77 2.26 -17.56
N LYS A 469 25.03 2.36 -17.94
CA LYS A 469 25.83 1.28 -18.54
C LYS A 469 26.77 0.61 -17.56
N ALA A 470 26.79 1.01 -16.28
CA ALA A 470 27.73 0.56 -15.27
C ALA A 470 27.20 -0.62 -14.45
N ASP A 471 26.67 -1.68 -15.10
CA ASP A 471 26.06 -2.85 -14.46
C ASP A 471 26.96 -3.50 -13.40
N LYS A 472 28.27 -3.60 -13.66
CA LYS A 472 29.23 -4.17 -12.71
C LYS A 472 29.34 -3.36 -11.43
N GLU A 473 29.32 -2.03 -11.53
CA GLU A 473 29.40 -1.16 -10.36
C GLU A 473 28.10 -1.21 -9.55
N ALA A 474 26.94 -1.19 -10.22
CA ALA A 474 25.64 -1.35 -9.58
C ALA A 474 25.56 -2.68 -8.84
N LEU A 475 26.02 -3.78 -9.46
CA LEU A 475 26.09 -5.10 -8.83
C LEU A 475 26.96 -5.10 -7.57
N ILE A 476 28.16 -4.53 -7.62
CA ILE A 476 29.06 -4.44 -6.46
C ILE A 476 28.39 -3.67 -5.31
N ARG A 477 27.65 -2.60 -5.61
CA ARG A 477 26.90 -1.84 -4.59
C ARG A 477 25.82 -2.70 -3.96
N LEU A 478 25.03 -3.39 -4.79
CA LEU A 478 23.96 -4.24 -4.28
C LEU A 478 24.51 -5.42 -3.47
N GLU A 479 25.54 -6.09 -3.93
CA GLU A 479 26.19 -7.17 -3.17
C GLU A 479 26.75 -6.70 -1.82
N THR A 480 27.32 -5.50 -1.79
CA THR A 480 27.79 -4.92 -0.53
C THR A 480 26.63 -4.68 0.43
N ILE A 481 25.48 -4.14 -0.08
CA ILE A 481 24.29 -3.91 0.72
C ILE A 481 23.72 -5.23 1.21
N ASP A 482 23.57 -6.18 0.32
CA ASP A 482 23.05 -7.50 0.59
C ASP A 482 23.85 -8.20 1.70
N ASN A 483 25.17 -8.25 1.57
CA ASN A 483 26.04 -8.87 2.57
C ASN A 483 26.01 -8.15 3.93
N LEU A 484 25.89 -6.82 3.93
CA LEU A 484 25.79 -6.06 5.17
C LEU A 484 24.41 -6.20 5.83
N MET A 485 23.35 -6.36 5.07
CA MET A 485 22.01 -6.57 5.60
C MET A 485 21.80 -7.99 6.11
N SER A 486 22.19 -8.99 5.34
CA SER A 486 22.00 -10.40 5.69
C SER A 486 22.79 -10.84 6.92
N LEU A 487 23.91 -10.18 7.19
CA LEU A 487 24.82 -10.49 8.30
C LEU A 487 24.75 -9.44 9.43
N ALA A 488 23.76 -8.53 9.39
CA ALA A 488 23.62 -7.51 10.41
C ALA A 488 23.12 -8.09 11.74
N THR A 489 23.66 -7.61 12.85
CA THR A 489 23.17 -7.95 14.21
C THR A 489 21.95 -7.15 14.64
N CYS A 490 21.42 -6.31 13.75
CA CYS A 490 20.22 -5.50 13.97
C CYS A 490 19.16 -5.82 12.91
N SER A 491 17.93 -5.36 13.12
CA SER A 491 16.84 -5.58 12.17
C SER A 491 17.15 -5.04 10.77
N GLN A 492 16.53 -5.61 9.74
CA GLN A 492 16.66 -5.18 8.34
C GLN A 492 16.35 -3.69 8.17
N LYS A 493 15.36 -3.18 8.89
CA LYS A 493 14.99 -1.76 8.96
C LYS A 493 16.19 -0.90 9.38
N LYS A 494 16.81 -1.20 10.54
CA LYS A 494 17.97 -0.46 11.05
C LYS A 494 19.20 -0.61 10.15
N ALA A 495 19.42 -1.80 9.59
CA ALA A 495 20.52 -2.04 8.66
C ALA A 495 20.38 -1.22 7.38
N SER A 496 19.17 -1.14 6.83
CA SER A 496 18.83 -0.32 5.67
C SER A 496 19.14 1.17 5.92
N PHE A 497 18.62 1.71 7.03
CA PHE A 497 18.81 3.12 7.37
C PHE A 497 20.28 3.47 7.58
N LYS A 498 21.01 2.67 8.37
CA LYS A 498 22.46 2.86 8.57
C LYS A 498 23.23 2.89 7.25
N GLN A 499 22.91 1.97 6.33
CA GLN A 499 23.61 1.88 5.05
C GLN A 499 23.26 3.02 4.10
N ALA A 500 22.03 3.55 4.14
CA ALA A 500 21.66 4.75 3.39
C ALA A 500 22.50 5.94 3.85
N ASN A 501 22.68 6.09 5.16
CA ASN A 501 23.54 7.12 5.78
C ASN A 501 25.03 6.77 5.77
N LEU A 502 25.45 5.80 4.95
CA LEU A 502 26.85 5.31 4.84
C LEU A 502 27.44 4.74 6.13
N ILE A 503 26.63 4.46 7.12
CA ILE A 503 27.05 3.82 8.37
C ILE A 503 27.03 2.30 8.16
N LYS A 504 28.15 1.63 8.41
CA LYS A 504 28.20 0.16 8.31
C LYS A 504 27.53 -0.45 9.54
N PRO A 505 26.50 -1.29 9.37
CA PRO A 505 25.92 -2.03 10.50
C PRO A 505 26.95 -3.00 11.09
N LYS A 506 26.84 -3.29 12.39
CA LYS A 506 27.63 -4.33 13.04
C LYS A 506 27.21 -5.69 12.45
N ARG A 507 28.19 -6.55 12.17
CA ARG A 507 27.99 -7.87 11.55
C ARG A 507 28.22 -8.98 12.55
N LEU A 508 27.55 -10.10 12.31
CA LEU A 508 27.86 -11.38 12.98
C LEU A 508 29.31 -11.77 12.74
N LYS A 509 29.93 -12.41 13.72
CA LYS A 509 31.26 -13.02 13.55
C LYS A 509 31.15 -14.31 12.72
N TRP A 510 32.24 -14.72 12.12
CA TRP A 510 32.26 -15.94 11.29
C TRP A 510 31.82 -17.19 12.07
N GLU A 511 32.25 -17.32 13.31
CA GLU A 511 31.92 -18.43 14.19
C GLU A 511 30.42 -18.53 14.44
N GLU A 512 29.75 -17.38 14.71
CA GLU A 512 28.29 -17.28 14.92
C GLU A 512 27.53 -17.64 13.64
N GLN A 513 28.03 -17.23 12.47
CA GLN A 513 27.44 -17.59 11.18
C GLN A 513 27.58 -19.08 10.87
N LYS A 514 28.75 -19.67 11.17
CA LYS A 514 28.98 -21.09 10.98
C LYS A 514 28.06 -21.92 11.87
N GLU A 515 27.88 -21.53 13.12
CA GLU A 515 26.98 -22.17 14.08
C GLU A 515 25.55 -22.19 13.56
N TYR A 516 25.04 -21.07 13.01
CA TYR A 516 23.71 -21.00 12.41
C TYR A 516 23.46 -22.09 11.36
N PHE A 517 24.43 -22.37 10.47
CA PHE A 517 24.29 -23.37 9.41
C PHE A 517 24.56 -24.80 9.87
N THR A 518 25.15 -25.01 11.04
CA THR A 518 25.37 -26.34 11.63
C THR A 518 24.22 -26.79 12.53
N GLU A 519 23.31 -25.90 12.92
CA GLU A 519 22.10 -26.28 13.65
C GLU A 519 21.14 -27.10 12.78
N ALA A 520 20.46 -28.07 13.39
CA ALA A 520 19.48 -28.91 12.73
C ALA A 520 18.11 -28.24 12.70
N LYS A 521 17.94 -27.21 11.86
CA LYS A 521 16.69 -26.40 11.76
C LYS A 521 15.65 -27.00 10.80
N GLY A 522 16.05 -27.92 9.92
CA GLY A 522 15.16 -28.46 8.90
C GLY A 522 14.52 -27.34 8.06
N THR A 523 13.22 -27.43 7.80
CA THR A 523 12.46 -26.42 7.05
C THR A 523 12.35 -25.05 7.75
N GLY A 524 12.87 -24.90 8.96
CA GLY A 524 12.93 -23.64 9.71
C GLY A 524 14.09 -22.71 9.32
N PHE A 525 14.99 -23.11 8.41
CA PHE A 525 15.96 -22.18 7.84
C PHE A 525 15.28 -21.08 7.03
N GLU A 526 15.80 -19.85 7.11
CA GLU A 526 15.31 -18.74 6.30
C GLU A 526 15.49 -19.01 4.80
N HIS A 527 14.44 -18.85 4.01
CA HIS A 527 14.44 -19.06 2.55
C HIS A 527 15.50 -18.21 1.82
N TYR A 528 15.89 -17.09 2.41
CA TYR A 528 16.95 -16.23 1.90
C TYR A 528 18.26 -17.01 1.64
N TRP A 529 18.64 -17.89 2.54
CA TRP A 529 19.93 -18.59 2.42
C TRP A 529 19.95 -19.59 1.25
N PHE A 530 18.83 -20.23 0.96
CA PHE A 530 18.71 -21.13 -0.20
C PHE A 530 18.76 -20.34 -1.50
N GLN A 531 17.95 -19.31 -1.65
CA GLN A 531 17.97 -18.47 -2.84
C GLN A 531 19.29 -17.72 -3.01
N LYS A 532 19.95 -17.34 -1.91
CA LYS A 532 21.30 -16.76 -1.94
C LYS A 532 22.35 -17.76 -2.41
N LEU A 533 22.23 -19.03 -2.01
CA LEU A 533 23.09 -20.10 -2.48
C LEU A 533 22.92 -20.33 -3.99
N GLU A 534 21.68 -20.42 -4.46
CA GLU A 534 21.38 -20.53 -5.89
C GLU A 534 21.97 -19.36 -6.71
N TYR A 535 21.81 -18.14 -6.21
CA TYR A 535 22.44 -16.95 -6.80
C TYR A 535 23.97 -17.08 -6.89
N LEU A 536 24.62 -17.52 -5.81
CA LEU A 536 26.08 -17.67 -5.77
C LEU A 536 26.59 -18.77 -6.71
N LEU A 537 25.86 -19.88 -6.81
CA LEU A 537 26.17 -20.97 -7.74
C LEU A 537 26.00 -20.49 -9.18
N TRP A 538 24.90 -19.83 -9.50
CA TRP A 538 24.68 -19.24 -10.82
C TRP A 538 25.79 -18.26 -11.19
N LYS A 539 26.14 -17.34 -10.29
CA LYS A 539 27.22 -16.36 -10.53
C LYS A 539 28.58 -17.00 -10.73
N LYS A 540 28.84 -18.10 -10.03
CA LYS A 540 30.10 -18.86 -10.18
C LYS A 540 30.23 -19.43 -11.60
N ILE A 541 29.13 -19.90 -12.17
CA ILE A 541 29.07 -20.42 -13.55
C ILE A 541 29.18 -19.25 -14.54
N ASP A 542 28.39 -18.20 -14.40
CA ASP A 542 28.38 -17.02 -15.25
C ASP A 542 29.78 -16.37 -15.37
N THR A 543 30.53 -16.34 -14.27
CA THR A 543 31.91 -15.81 -14.26
C THR A 543 32.98 -16.80 -14.75
N GLY A 544 32.62 -17.96 -15.28
CA GLY A 544 33.52 -18.98 -15.80
C GLY A 544 34.33 -19.73 -14.73
N ARG A 545 34.00 -19.58 -13.44
CA ARG A 545 34.64 -20.29 -12.30
C ARG A 545 34.17 -21.73 -12.13
N SER A 546 33.12 -22.11 -12.87
CA SER A 546 32.61 -23.47 -12.98
C SER A 546 32.18 -23.69 -14.42
N LYS A 547 32.34 -24.92 -14.96
CA LYS A 547 31.91 -25.26 -16.31
C LYS A 547 30.59 -26.03 -16.23
N LEU A 548 29.70 -25.76 -17.18
CA LEU A 548 28.50 -26.55 -17.45
C LEU A 548 28.74 -27.44 -18.68
N GLU A 549 28.07 -28.56 -18.72
CA GLU A 549 27.94 -29.35 -19.93
C GLU A 549 27.06 -28.61 -20.95
N THR A 550 27.26 -28.89 -22.24
CA THR A 550 26.60 -28.12 -23.32
C THR A 550 25.08 -28.18 -23.25
N ASP A 551 24.52 -29.32 -22.80
CA ASP A 551 23.08 -29.53 -22.71
C ASP A 551 22.42 -28.71 -21.59
N ASP A 552 23.17 -28.30 -20.57
CA ASP A 552 22.64 -27.49 -19.45
C ASP A 552 22.73 -25.98 -19.69
N LEU A 553 23.41 -25.54 -20.74
CA LEU A 553 23.53 -24.10 -21.07
C LEU A 553 22.19 -23.42 -21.32
N ASN A 554 21.25 -24.10 -21.98
CA ASN A 554 19.92 -23.55 -22.23
C ASN A 554 19.11 -23.43 -20.94
N LYS A 555 19.16 -24.41 -20.06
CA LYS A 555 18.51 -24.35 -18.73
C LYS A 555 19.13 -23.23 -17.88
N PHE A 556 20.46 -23.08 -17.93
CA PHE A 556 21.16 -22.01 -17.24
C PHE A 556 20.72 -20.61 -17.69
N LYS A 557 20.55 -20.40 -18.98
CA LYS A 557 20.03 -19.13 -19.55
C LYS A 557 18.57 -18.85 -19.17
N GLN A 558 17.79 -19.88 -18.83
CA GLN A 558 16.41 -19.77 -18.43
C GLN A 558 16.22 -19.73 -16.91
N PHE A 559 17.31 -19.85 -16.14
CA PHE A 559 17.23 -19.87 -14.67
C PHE A 559 16.53 -18.62 -14.13
N ARG A 560 15.66 -18.80 -13.14
CA ARG A 560 14.92 -17.74 -12.48
C ARG A 560 14.81 -18.00 -10.99
N ILE A 561 14.96 -16.96 -10.21
CA ILE A 561 14.59 -16.97 -8.80
C ILE A 561 13.13 -16.56 -8.72
N THR A 562 12.31 -17.35 -8.08
CA THR A 562 10.85 -17.19 -8.02
C THR A 562 10.35 -17.09 -6.59
N SER A 563 9.06 -16.79 -6.42
CA SER A 563 8.41 -16.72 -5.11
C SER A 563 8.09 -18.10 -4.50
N LYS A 564 8.46 -19.19 -5.14
CA LYS A 564 8.29 -20.54 -4.58
C LYS A 564 9.18 -20.70 -3.36
N ASN A 565 8.58 -21.05 -2.24
CA ASN A 565 9.20 -21.09 -0.93
C ASN A 565 9.04 -22.47 -0.26
N SER A 566 8.95 -23.56 -1.02
CA SER A 566 9.01 -24.89 -0.41
C SER A 566 10.47 -25.29 -0.22
N VAL A 567 10.80 -25.74 0.97
CA VAL A 567 12.09 -26.35 1.31
C VAL A 567 11.84 -27.84 1.51
N GLU A 568 12.53 -28.64 0.73
CA GLU A 568 12.37 -30.10 0.73
C GLU A 568 13.68 -30.77 1.19
N HIS A 569 13.56 -31.94 1.78
CA HIS A 569 14.74 -32.74 2.16
C HIS A 569 15.30 -33.48 0.95
N VAL A 570 16.58 -33.36 0.68
CA VAL A 570 17.27 -34.14 -0.36
C VAL A 570 17.23 -35.64 -0.03
N HIS A 571 17.54 -36.00 1.21
CA HIS A 571 17.29 -37.34 1.74
C HIS A 571 15.92 -37.33 2.43
N PRO A 572 14.96 -38.18 2.01
CA PRO A 572 13.59 -38.13 2.51
C PRO A 572 13.50 -38.45 4.02
N GLN A 573 12.52 -37.83 4.69
CA GLN A 573 12.25 -38.08 6.12
C GLN A 573 11.70 -39.49 6.38
N ASN A 574 10.91 -40.04 5.45
CA ASN A 574 10.36 -41.38 5.51
C ASN A 574 11.24 -42.33 4.70
N ASP A 575 11.84 -43.28 5.40
CA ASP A 575 12.84 -44.18 4.88
C ASP A 575 12.20 -45.40 4.16
N GLU A 576 12.05 -45.29 2.85
CA GLU A 576 11.75 -46.45 2.00
C GLU A 576 13.01 -47.28 1.68
N TYR A 577 14.21 -46.74 1.96
CA TYR A 577 15.49 -47.27 1.50
C TYR A 577 16.44 -47.75 2.61
N LYS A 578 15.99 -47.93 3.85
CA LYS A 578 16.74 -48.53 5.00
C LYS A 578 17.98 -47.78 5.52
N SER A 579 18.27 -46.56 5.06
CA SER A 579 19.39 -45.77 5.58
C SER A 579 18.86 -44.56 6.37
N LYS A 580 18.72 -44.71 7.69
CA LYS A 580 18.29 -43.58 8.55
C LYS A 580 19.47 -42.64 8.78
N LEU A 581 19.31 -41.39 8.38
CA LEU A 581 20.17 -40.29 8.83
C LEU A 581 19.83 -39.93 10.27
N SER A 582 20.84 -39.44 11.01
CA SER A 582 20.56 -38.84 12.32
C SER A 582 19.66 -37.59 12.16
N TYR A 583 18.94 -37.23 13.23
CA TYR A 583 18.13 -36.02 13.22
C TYR A 583 18.92 -34.78 12.82
N GLU A 584 20.15 -34.66 13.32
CA GLU A 584 21.06 -33.54 13.03
C GLU A 584 21.43 -33.50 11.55
N THR A 585 21.74 -34.64 10.96
CA THR A 585 22.12 -34.72 9.53
C THR A 585 20.92 -34.52 8.62
N LEU A 586 19.79 -35.12 8.99
CA LEU A 586 18.54 -35.00 8.21
C LEU A 586 18.07 -33.54 8.10
N ASN A 587 18.13 -32.79 9.20
CA ASN A 587 17.68 -31.41 9.30
C ASN A 587 18.80 -30.36 9.12
N ALA A 588 19.99 -30.78 8.71
CA ALA A 588 21.10 -29.89 8.40
C ALA A 588 20.86 -29.13 7.09
N PHE A 589 21.34 -27.87 6.99
CA PHE A 589 21.21 -27.04 5.79
C PHE A 589 21.66 -27.73 4.50
N GLY A 590 22.68 -28.60 4.58
CA GLY A 590 23.21 -29.33 3.41
C GLY A 590 22.32 -30.48 2.90
N ASN A 591 21.26 -30.83 3.61
CA ASN A 591 20.26 -31.85 3.21
C ASN A 591 18.91 -31.25 2.78
N LEU A 592 18.85 -29.95 2.62
CA LEU A 592 17.63 -29.23 2.28
C LEU A 592 17.72 -28.58 0.91
#